data_9d0e74b4d94ee43dd6a1d6d966a3e0e6
#
_entry.id   9d0e74b4d94ee43dd6a1d6d966a3e0e6
#
_cell.length_a   1.000
_cell.length_b   1.000
_cell.length_c   1.000
_cell.angle_alpha   90.00
_cell.angle_beta   90.00
_cell.angle_gamma   90.00
#
_symmetry.space_group_name_H-M   'P 1'
#
loop_
_entity.id
_entity.type
_entity.pdbx_description
1 polymer ?
#
loop_
_entity_poly.entity_id
_entity_poly.type
_entity_poly.pdbx_seq_one_letter_code
_entity_poly.pdbx_strand_id
1 'polypeptide(L)'
;YSDQDAAYSAFQDGEVDFVLNPLGVKRNTFNQLATTPGVETLVNNPNGMRYFASNTRIFPGSDKAFRQAIACIIDKEFIIDSVLQGTVESMDGMISSALTAWVTPTEGVMAECKELDSVGRWEKSVQILQDAGWTADDWGEHPGNETRAIPPTGIKGPNGEVPPSDMLIYAPGPGYDPLRNTFSLFIADYIRQLGFDVTARPTGFSVIVD
;
A
#
# COMPACT_ATOMS: atom_id res chain seq x y z
N TYR A 1 -17.91 2.45 19.00
CA TYR A 1 -18.40 1.67 17.86
C TYR A 1 -17.25 0.88 17.25
N SER A 2 -17.50 -0.35 16.87
CA SER A 2 -16.52 -1.24 16.23
C SER A 2 -16.45 -1.07 14.71
N ASP A 3 -17.42 -0.36 14.13
CA ASP A 3 -17.54 -0.11 12.71
C ASP A 3 -17.72 1.38 12.46
N GLN A 4 -17.07 1.92 11.41
CA GLN A 4 -17.11 3.35 11.10
C GLN A 4 -18.50 3.80 10.64
N ASP A 5 -19.16 3.01 9.80
CA ASP A 5 -20.45 3.39 9.24
C ASP A 5 -21.50 3.47 10.38
N ALA A 6 -21.43 2.56 11.38
CA ALA A 6 -22.27 2.61 12.58
C ALA A 6 -22.00 3.88 13.43
N ALA A 7 -20.74 4.28 13.58
CA ALA A 7 -20.40 5.50 14.32
C ALA A 7 -20.94 6.77 13.63
N TYR A 8 -20.86 6.83 12.29
CA TYR A 8 -21.39 7.96 11.53
C TYR A 8 -22.92 7.98 11.51
N SER A 9 -23.59 6.82 11.48
CA SER A 9 -25.05 6.78 11.63
C SER A 9 -25.48 7.33 12.99
N ALA A 10 -24.87 6.88 14.08
CA ALA A 10 -25.16 7.38 15.42
C ALA A 10 -24.90 8.90 15.56
N PHE A 11 -23.88 9.43 14.88
CA PHE A 11 -23.63 10.87 14.82
C PHE A 11 -24.73 11.62 14.05
N GLN A 12 -25.16 11.10 12.91
CA GLN A 12 -26.26 11.69 12.12
C GLN A 12 -27.60 11.64 12.85
N ASP A 13 -27.84 10.60 13.65
CA ASP A 13 -29.05 10.44 14.45
C ASP A 13 -29.02 11.27 15.76
N GLY A 14 -27.89 11.95 16.04
CA GLY A 14 -27.74 12.78 17.24
C GLY A 14 -27.51 11.96 18.53
N GLU A 15 -27.13 10.71 18.42
CA GLU A 15 -26.79 9.86 19.58
C GLU A 15 -25.40 10.19 20.16
N VAL A 16 -24.51 10.76 19.31
CA VAL A 16 -23.19 11.24 19.71
C VAL A 16 -22.93 12.64 19.10
N ASP A 17 -22.26 13.49 19.87
CA ASP A 17 -21.98 14.88 19.47
C ASP A 17 -20.66 15.04 18.72
N PHE A 18 -19.76 14.02 18.78
CA PHE A 18 -18.43 14.09 18.21
C PHE A 18 -17.93 12.71 17.77
N VAL A 19 -17.35 12.64 16.59
CA VAL A 19 -16.67 11.43 16.08
C VAL A 19 -15.22 11.74 15.80
N LEU A 20 -14.31 11.09 16.52
CA LEU A 20 -12.88 11.08 16.22
C LEU A 20 -12.54 9.83 15.42
N ASN A 21 -12.10 10.01 14.18
CA ASN A 21 -11.66 8.89 13.35
C ASN A 21 -10.18 9.00 12.98
N PRO A 22 -9.28 8.42 13.77
CA PRO A 22 -7.85 8.44 13.50
C PRO A 22 -7.43 7.56 12.31
N LEU A 23 -8.32 6.69 11.83
CA LEU A 23 -8.07 5.78 10.72
C LEU A 23 -8.40 6.40 9.35
N GLY A 24 -8.95 7.62 9.36
CA GLY A 24 -9.43 8.31 8.17
C GLY A 24 -10.85 7.92 7.78
N VAL A 25 -11.45 8.75 6.97
CA VAL A 25 -12.85 8.67 6.56
C VAL A 25 -12.93 8.47 5.04
N LYS A 26 -13.91 7.69 4.59
CA LYS A 26 -14.21 7.57 3.15
C LYS A 26 -14.55 8.96 2.58
N ARG A 27 -14.05 9.29 1.39
CA ARG A 27 -14.26 10.59 0.74
C ARG A 27 -15.73 10.98 0.66
N ASN A 28 -16.58 10.04 0.24
CA ASN A 28 -18.02 10.30 0.11
C ASN A 28 -18.66 10.65 1.46
N THR A 29 -18.32 9.94 2.53
CA THR A 29 -18.80 10.22 3.88
C THR A 29 -18.34 11.58 4.36
N PHE A 30 -17.06 11.94 4.13
CA PHE A 30 -16.54 13.26 4.45
C PHE A 30 -17.30 14.37 3.72
N ASN A 31 -17.49 14.25 2.41
CA ASN A 31 -18.20 15.23 1.60
C ASN A 31 -19.66 15.41 2.05
N GLN A 32 -20.34 14.31 2.38
CA GLN A 32 -21.69 14.34 2.92
C GLN A 32 -21.75 15.10 4.24
N LEU A 33 -20.86 14.77 5.19
CA LEU A 33 -20.80 15.44 6.50
C LEU A 33 -20.45 16.92 6.37
N ALA A 34 -19.50 17.28 5.52
CA ALA A 34 -19.07 18.66 5.29
C ALA A 34 -20.18 19.55 4.71
N THR A 35 -21.22 18.97 4.10
CA THR A 35 -22.38 19.68 3.54
C THR A 35 -23.64 19.57 4.43
N THR A 36 -23.57 18.82 5.53
CA THR A 36 -24.72 18.63 6.44
C THR A 36 -24.88 19.86 7.36
N PRO A 37 -26.04 20.51 7.40
CA PRO A 37 -26.26 21.65 8.29
C PRO A 37 -26.04 21.28 9.76
N GLY A 38 -25.31 22.14 10.47
CA GLY A 38 -24.98 21.95 11.89
C GLY A 38 -23.82 21.00 12.18
N VAL A 39 -23.18 20.45 11.14
CA VAL A 39 -21.99 19.63 11.26
C VAL A 39 -20.74 20.43 10.91
N GLU A 40 -19.73 20.35 11.75
CA GLU A 40 -18.39 20.89 11.48
C GLU A 40 -17.41 19.73 11.25
N THR A 41 -16.63 19.82 10.19
CA THR A 41 -15.59 18.83 9.86
C THR A 41 -14.21 19.46 10.03
N LEU A 42 -13.33 18.76 10.77
CA LEU A 42 -11.94 19.17 11.01
C LEU A 42 -10.99 18.14 10.40
N VAL A 43 -9.96 18.63 9.71
CA VAL A 43 -8.91 17.78 9.13
C VAL A 43 -7.57 18.17 9.75
N ASN A 44 -6.87 17.17 10.27
CA ASN A 44 -5.53 17.36 10.83
C ASN A 44 -4.54 16.40 10.14
N ASN A 45 -3.32 16.90 9.92
CA ASN A 45 -2.23 16.05 9.47
C ASN A 45 -1.76 15.18 10.64
N PRO A 46 -1.88 13.84 10.56
CA PRO A 46 -1.47 12.96 11.63
C PRO A 46 0.05 12.83 11.70
N ASN A 47 0.58 12.62 12.91
CA ASN A 47 2.00 12.29 13.12
C ASN A 47 2.31 10.80 12.84
N GLY A 48 1.30 10.02 12.49
CA GLY A 48 1.42 8.60 12.21
C GLY A 48 1.59 8.31 10.73
N MET A 49 1.86 7.04 10.43
CA MET A 49 1.97 6.53 9.07
C MET A 49 1.30 5.18 8.91
N ARG A 50 0.89 4.86 7.69
CA ARG A 50 0.58 3.50 7.27
C ARG A 50 1.76 2.94 6.50
N TYR A 51 2.07 1.69 6.76
CA TYR A 51 3.21 1.03 6.12
C TYR A 51 2.88 -0.41 5.74
N PHE A 52 3.60 -0.91 4.76
CA PHE A 52 3.68 -2.32 4.43
C PHE A 52 4.95 -2.92 5.03
N ALA A 53 4.81 -3.94 5.86
CA ALA A 53 5.92 -4.64 6.50
C ALA A 53 6.11 -6.02 5.88
N SER A 54 7.34 -6.32 5.46
CA SER A 54 7.72 -7.67 5.04
C SER A 54 8.28 -8.45 6.22
N ASN A 55 7.93 -9.74 6.32
CA ASN A 55 8.59 -10.63 7.26
C ASN A 55 10.02 -10.92 6.79
N THR A 56 11.00 -10.26 7.42
CA THR A 56 12.41 -10.36 7.04
C THR A 56 13.11 -11.63 7.56
N ARG A 57 12.40 -12.54 8.22
CA ARG A 57 12.94 -13.79 8.74
C ARG A 57 12.78 -14.95 7.77
N ILE A 58 11.89 -14.85 6.81
CA ILE A 58 11.58 -15.91 5.84
C ILE A 58 11.69 -15.39 4.40
N PHE A 59 12.12 -16.27 3.50
CA PHE A 59 12.15 -16.02 2.07
C PHE A 59 10.73 -15.93 1.50
N PRO A 60 10.46 -15.03 0.54
CA PRO A 60 11.38 -14.07 -0.08
C PRO A 60 11.54 -12.74 0.71
N GLY A 61 10.78 -12.50 1.75
CA GLY A 61 10.85 -11.28 2.56
C GLY A 61 12.21 -11.00 3.22
N SER A 62 13.03 -12.04 3.46
CA SER A 62 14.41 -11.90 3.96
C SER A 62 15.35 -11.29 2.93
N ASP A 63 15.08 -11.44 1.64
CA ASP A 63 15.90 -10.90 0.57
C ASP A 63 15.69 -9.39 0.42
N LYS A 64 16.80 -8.63 0.36
CA LYS A 64 16.75 -7.16 0.27
C LYS A 64 16.23 -6.70 -1.08
N ALA A 65 16.65 -7.37 -2.17
CA ALA A 65 16.25 -6.98 -3.52
C ALA A 65 14.76 -7.22 -3.75
N PHE A 66 14.21 -8.30 -3.21
CA PHE A 66 12.77 -8.53 -3.21
C PHE A 66 12.02 -7.35 -2.57
N ARG A 67 12.42 -6.91 -1.37
CA ARG A 67 11.78 -5.77 -0.72
C ARG A 67 11.93 -4.46 -1.48
N GLN A 68 13.10 -4.23 -2.11
CA GLN A 68 13.36 -3.04 -2.93
C GLN A 68 12.54 -3.06 -4.22
N ALA A 69 12.43 -4.21 -4.89
CA ALA A 69 11.60 -4.36 -6.09
C ALA A 69 10.12 -4.10 -5.78
N ILE A 70 9.59 -4.63 -4.67
CA ILE A 70 8.22 -4.34 -4.22
C ILE A 70 8.05 -2.84 -3.94
N ALA A 71 8.98 -2.22 -3.24
CA ALA A 71 8.89 -0.80 -2.93
C ALA A 71 8.92 0.07 -4.20
N CYS A 72 9.65 -0.36 -5.22
CA CYS A 72 9.76 0.34 -6.51
C CYS A 72 8.49 0.21 -7.36
N ILE A 73 7.93 -1.01 -7.48
CA ILE A 73 6.79 -1.23 -8.37
C ILE A 73 5.51 -0.57 -7.87
N ILE A 74 5.35 -0.36 -6.55
CA ILE A 74 4.14 0.24 -5.99
C ILE A 74 4.06 1.72 -6.38
N ASP A 75 3.10 2.03 -7.25
CA ASP A 75 2.77 3.41 -7.59
C ASP A 75 1.86 4.02 -6.53
N LYS A 76 2.50 4.70 -5.57
CA LYS A 76 1.78 5.35 -4.45
C LYS A 76 0.94 6.52 -4.93
N GLU A 77 1.44 7.31 -5.87
CA GLU A 77 0.73 8.49 -6.38
C GLU A 77 -0.55 8.06 -7.14
N PHE A 78 -0.47 7.02 -7.97
CA PHE A 78 -1.67 6.47 -8.61
C PHE A 78 -2.73 6.05 -7.59
N ILE A 79 -2.32 5.34 -6.52
CA ILE A 79 -3.26 4.90 -5.48
C ILE A 79 -3.87 6.12 -4.76
N ILE A 80 -3.07 7.13 -4.45
CA ILE A 80 -3.52 8.33 -3.75
C ILE A 80 -4.47 9.15 -4.61
N ASP A 81 -4.07 9.47 -5.83
CA ASP A 81 -4.82 10.39 -6.68
C ASP A 81 -6.05 9.73 -7.31
N SER A 82 -5.86 8.57 -7.92
CA SER A 82 -6.92 7.91 -8.69
C SER A 82 -7.89 7.10 -7.83
N VAL A 83 -7.40 6.45 -6.78
CA VAL A 83 -8.20 5.56 -5.94
C VAL A 83 -8.73 6.26 -4.70
N LEU A 84 -7.86 6.98 -3.99
CA LEU A 84 -8.19 7.65 -2.73
C LEU A 84 -8.55 9.12 -2.89
N GLN A 85 -8.47 9.65 -4.12
CA GLN A 85 -8.86 11.03 -4.46
C GLN A 85 -8.18 12.09 -3.58
N GLY A 86 -6.89 11.91 -3.30
CA GLY A 86 -6.07 12.85 -2.52
C GLY A 86 -6.40 12.91 -1.02
N THR A 87 -6.99 11.87 -0.44
CA THR A 87 -7.33 11.84 1.00
C THR A 87 -6.16 11.52 1.92
N VAL A 88 -5.01 11.15 1.37
CA VAL A 88 -3.78 10.84 2.10
C VAL A 88 -2.57 11.40 1.34
N GLU A 89 -1.42 11.47 2.00
CA GLU A 89 -0.14 11.87 1.41
C GLU A 89 0.79 10.67 1.29
N SER A 90 1.62 10.63 0.23
CA SER A 90 2.65 9.60 0.09
C SER A 90 3.80 9.83 1.06
N MET A 91 4.40 8.74 1.51
CA MET A 91 5.60 8.76 2.33
C MET A 91 6.65 7.81 1.74
N ASP A 92 7.88 8.30 1.61
CA ASP A 92 9.03 7.51 1.15
C ASP A 92 10.02 7.22 2.29
N GLY A 93 9.83 7.86 3.45
CA GLY A 93 10.62 7.69 4.65
C GLY A 93 9.79 7.27 5.86
N MET A 94 10.47 7.08 6.99
CA MET A 94 9.85 6.65 8.26
C MET A 94 9.26 7.82 9.06
N ILE A 95 9.45 9.07 8.61
CA ILE A 95 9.04 10.28 9.34
C ILE A 95 7.92 10.96 8.58
N SER A 96 6.80 11.21 9.28
CA SER A 96 5.65 11.90 8.71
C SER A 96 6.01 13.30 8.21
N SER A 97 5.45 13.72 7.07
CA SER A 97 5.57 15.07 6.52
C SER A 97 5.12 16.17 7.50
N ALA A 98 4.24 15.85 8.45
CA ALA A 98 3.85 16.75 9.53
C ALA A 98 5.01 17.13 10.46
N LEU A 99 6.07 16.33 10.53
CA LEU A 99 7.25 16.55 11.36
C LEU A 99 8.37 17.20 10.55
N THR A 100 8.10 18.34 9.94
CA THR A 100 8.96 19.01 8.95
C THR A 100 10.41 19.20 9.36
N ALA A 101 10.71 19.38 10.66
CA ALA A 101 12.06 19.53 11.17
C ALA A 101 12.91 18.24 11.12
N TRP A 102 12.26 17.10 10.90
CA TRP A 102 12.89 15.78 10.94
C TRP A 102 12.83 15.04 9.59
N VAL A 103 12.10 15.58 8.63
CA VAL A 103 11.98 14.98 7.29
C VAL A 103 13.29 15.16 6.54
N THR A 104 13.83 14.07 6.03
CA THR A 104 15.00 14.06 5.15
C THR A 104 14.59 13.73 3.72
N PRO A 105 15.32 14.21 2.70
CA PRO A 105 15.08 13.82 1.32
C PRO A 105 15.15 12.30 1.14
N THR A 106 14.32 11.78 0.25
CA THR A 106 14.35 10.38 -0.13
C THR A 106 15.59 10.09 -0.97
N GLU A 107 16.29 9.01 -0.67
CA GLU A 107 17.53 8.60 -1.35
C GLU A 107 17.44 7.16 -1.86
N GLY A 108 18.38 6.81 -2.76
CA GLY A 108 18.54 5.45 -3.29
C GLY A 108 17.38 5.01 -4.18
N VAL A 109 17.09 3.71 -4.17
CA VAL A 109 16.10 3.07 -5.05
C VAL A 109 14.75 3.78 -5.03
N MET A 110 14.29 4.26 -3.88
CA MET A 110 12.99 4.93 -3.79
C MET A 110 12.98 6.29 -4.51
N ALA A 111 14.08 7.06 -4.43
CA ALA A 111 14.20 8.31 -5.18
C ALA A 111 14.19 8.06 -6.69
N GLU A 112 14.91 7.03 -7.14
CA GLU A 112 14.93 6.63 -8.56
C GLU A 112 13.54 6.19 -9.05
N CYS A 113 12.83 5.38 -8.26
CA CYS A 113 11.54 4.82 -8.67
C CYS A 113 10.39 5.84 -8.65
N LYS A 114 10.50 6.89 -7.84
CA LYS A 114 9.43 7.88 -7.66
C LYS A 114 9.07 8.61 -8.95
N GLU A 115 10.07 8.91 -9.76
CA GLU A 115 9.92 9.67 -11.01
C GLU A 115 9.54 8.80 -12.22
N LEU A 116 9.45 7.48 -12.05
CA LEU A 116 9.13 6.54 -13.12
C LEU A 116 7.61 6.36 -13.26
N ASP A 117 7.16 6.19 -14.49
CA ASP A 117 5.82 5.72 -14.80
C ASP A 117 5.65 4.22 -14.50
N SER A 118 4.48 3.66 -14.75
CA SER A 118 4.18 2.26 -14.46
C SER A 118 5.11 1.28 -15.17
N VAL A 119 5.48 1.59 -16.43
CA VAL A 119 6.41 0.77 -17.22
C VAL A 119 7.79 0.81 -16.59
N GLY A 120 8.31 2.01 -16.38
CA GLY A 120 9.64 2.21 -15.80
C GLY A 120 9.77 1.65 -14.39
N ARG A 121 8.71 1.71 -13.56
CA ARG A 121 8.68 1.07 -12.23
C ARG A 121 8.76 -0.45 -12.34
N TRP A 122 8.03 -1.04 -13.27
CA TRP A 122 8.07 -2.47 -13.50
C TRP A 122 9.45 -2.92 -14.00
N GLU A 123 9.99 -2.27 -15.04
CA GLU A 123 11.32 -2.55 -15.60
C GLU A 123 12.42 -2.42 -14.54
N LYS A 124 12.39 -1.33 -13.77
CA LYS A 124 13.34 -1.10 -12.67
C LYS A 124 13.23 -2.18 -11.59
N SER A 125 12.03 -2.61 -11.27
CA SER A 125 11.81 -3.66 -10.26
C SER A 125 12.34 -5.02 -10.74
N VAL A 126 12.13 -5.37 -12.00
CA VAL A 126 12.72 -6.56 -12.62
C VAL A 126 14.25 -6.46 -12.63
N GLN A 127 14.80 -5.30 -13.00
CA GLN A 127 16.24 -5.07 -13.00
C GLN A 127 16.86 -5.23 -11.60
N ILE A 128 16.20 -4.74 -10.55
CA ILE A 128 16.65 -4.91 -9.16
C ILE A 128 16.76 -6.40 -8.79
N LEU A 129 15.79 -7.22 -9.20
CA LEU A 129 15.83 -8.66 -8.97
C LEU A 129 16.97 -9.33 -9.76
N GLN A 130 17.11 -9.01 -11.04
CA GLN A 130 18.16 -9.54 -11.90
C GLN A 130 19.56 -9.21 -11.37
N ASP A 131 19.81 -7.96 -11.00
CA ASP A 131 21.10 -7.51 -10.48
C ASP A 131 21.47 -8.20 -9.16
N ALA A 132 20.48 -8.64 -8.40
CA ALA A 132 20.68 -9.41 -7.18
C ALA A 132 20.80 -10.93 -7.41
N GLY A 133 20.81 -11.38 -8.66
CA GLY A 133 20.98 -12.78 -9.01
C GLY A 133 19.69 -13.63 -9.01
N TRP A 134 18.52 -12.99 -8.96
CA TRP A 134 17.27 -13.69 -9.20
C TRP A 134 17.22 -14.15 -10.66
N THR A 135 16.55 -15.26 -10.91
CA THR A 135 16.36 -15.84 -12.24
C THR A 135 14.90 -16.11 -12.51
N ALA A 136 14.52 -16.18 -13.79
CA ALA A 136 13.19 -16.55 -14.24
C ALA A 136 13.30 -17.40 -15.51
N ASP A 137 12.31 -18.25 -15.76
CA ASP A 137 12.22 -18.97 -17.04
C ASP A 137 11.86 -17.99 -18.17
N ASP A 138 11.02 -17.00 -17.85
CA ASP A 138 10.71 -15.85 -18.69
C ASP A 138 10.52 -14.63 -17.77
N TRP A 139 11.17 -13.52 -18.08
CA TRP A 139 11.03 -12.29 -17.31
C TRP A 139 9.77 -11.51 -17.62
N GLY A 140 9.00 -11.93 -18.63
CA GLY A 140 7.82 -11.21 -19.04
C GLY A 140 8.12 -9.86 -19.68
N GLU A 141 7.10 -9.03 -19.81
CA GLU A 141 7.21 -7.67 -20.37
C GLU A 141 6.11 -6.75 -19.84
N HIS A 142 6.33 -5.45 -19.91
CA HIS A 142 5.27 -4.46 -19.70
C HIS A 142 4.93 -3.80 -21.03
N PRO A 143 3.76 -4.10 -21.62
CA PRO A 143 3.42 -3.64 -22.97
C PRO A 143 3.15 -2.12 -23.08
N GLY A 144 3.14 -1.41 -21.96
CA GLY A 144 2.84 0.04 -21.92
C GLY A 144 1.33 0.35 -22.01
N ASN A 145 1.00 1.63 -22.19
CA ASN A 145 -0.36 2.12 -22.50
C ASN A 145 -1.47 1.61 -21.55
N GLU A 146 -1.26 1.74 -20.24
CA GLU A 146 -2.23 1.34 -19.20
C GLU A 146 -2.51 -0.18 -19.14
N THR A 147 -1.86 -0.97 -19.97
CA THR A 147 -1.95 -2.43 -19.92
C THR A 147 -1.12 -2.95 -18.75
N ARG A 148 -1.60 -4.02 -18.13
CA ARG A 148 -0.85 -4.68 -17.06
C ARG A 148 0.38 -5.38 -17.64
N ALA A 149 1.42 -5.51 -16.83
CA ALA A 149 2.58 -6.31 -17.18
C ALA A 149 2.17 -7.78 -17.43
N ILE A 150 2.84 -8.42 -18.36
CA ILE A 150 2.91 -9.87 -18.47
C ILE A 150 3.96 -10.30 -17.45
N PRO A 151 3.55 -10.94 -16.34
CA PRO A 151 4.47 -11.18 -15.23
C PRO A 151 5.55 -12.20 -15.57
N PRO A 152 6.71 -12.12 -14.89
CA PRO A 152 7.71 -13.17 -14.94
C PRO A 152 7.15 -14.54 -14.56
N THR A 153 7.74 -15.60 -15.11
CA THR A 153 7.39 -16.98 -14.78
C THR A 153 8.63 -17.77 -14.34
N GLY A 154 8.42 -18.79 -13.51
CA GLY A 154 9.52 -19.64 -13.03
C GLY A 154 10.55 -18.89 -12.18
N ILE A 155 10.13 -17.86 -11.46
CA ILE A 155 11.02 -17.03 -10.61
C ILE A 155 11.69 -17.90 -9.54
N LYS A 156 13.00 -17.67 -9.36
CA LYS A 156 13.81 -18.27 -8.29
C LYS A 156 14.73 -17.23 -7.67
N GLY A 157 14.94 -17.33 -6.39
CA GLY A 157 15.90 -16.52 -5.66
C GLY A 157 17.36 -16.80 -6.04
N PRO A 158 18.30 -15.99 -5.54
CA PRO A 158 19.72 -16.06 -5.90
C PRO A 158 20.38 -17.42 -5.65
N ASN A 159 19.89 -18.21 -4.68
CA ASN A 159 20.38 -19.55 -4.38
C ASN A 159 19.49 -20.66 -4.96
N GLY A 160 18.58 -20.32 -5.87
CA GLY A 160 17.64 -21.26 -6.51
C GLY A 160 16.37 -21.54 -5.69
N GLU A 161 16.11 -20.80 -4.62
CA GLU A 161 14.89 -20.95 -3.83
C GLU A 161 13.66 -20.56 -4.65
N VAL A 162 12.60 -21.34 -4.56
CA VAL A 162 11.31 -21.06 -5.20
C VAL A 162 10.43 -20.28 -4.20
N PRO A 163 9.92 -19.10 -4.57
CA PRO A 163 8.97 -18.37 -3.71
C PRO A 163 7.72 -19.22 -3.43
N PRO A 164 7.13 -19.10 -2.21
CA PRO A 164 5.88 -19.77 -1.90
C PRO A 164 4.75 -19.38 -2.86
N SER A 165 3.86 -20.31 -3.18
CA SER A 165 2.69 -20.10 -4.04
C SER A 165 1.45 -19.60 -3.29
N ASP A 166 1.59 -19.25 -2.02
CA ASP A 166 0.47 -18.87 -1.14
C ASP A 166 0.84 -17.74 -0.19
N MET A 167 1.65 -16.80 -0.64
CA MET A 167 2.02 -15.63 0.18
C MET A 167 0.79 -14.78 0.51
N LEU A 168 0.72 -14.30 1.74
CA LEU A 168 -0.41 -13.54 2.23
C LEU A 168 0.00 -12.13 2.69
N ILE A 169 -0.81 -11.14 2.32
CA ILE A 169 -0.76 -9.80 2.89
C ILE A 169 -1.94 -9.65 3.84
N TYR A 170 -1.66 -9.61 5.13
CA TYR A 170 -2.69 -9.34 6.13
C TYR A 170 -2.96 -7.84 6.21
N ALA A 171 -4.23 -7.48 6.23
CA ALA A 171 -4.70 -6.11 6.41
C ALA A 171 -5.98 -6.11 7.24
N PRO A 172 -6.30 -5.03 7.97
CA PRO A 172 -7.59 -4.89 8.62
C PRO A 172 -8.73 -4.98 7.62
N GLY A 173 -9.86 -5.54 8.06
CA GLY A 173 -11.06 -5.62 7.23
C GLY A 173 -11.63 -4.23 6.86
N PRO A 174 -12.41 -4.13 5.77
CA PRO A 174 -12.88 -2.84 5.23
C PRO A 174 -13.84 -2.09 6.17
N GLY A 175 -14.53 -2.76 7.07
CA GLY A 175 -15.37 -2.12 8.08
C GLY A 175 -14.56 -1.44 9.20
N TYR A 176 -13.33 -1.90 9.45
CA TYR A 176 -12.44 -1.32 10.46
C TYR A 176 -11.51 -0.25 9.85
N ASP A 177 -10.76 -0.58 8.80
CA ASP A 177 -9.86 0.36 8.11
C ASP A 177 -9.95 0.17 6.59
N PRO A 178 -10.88 0.88 5.94
CA PRO A 178 -11.09 0.75 4.50
C PRO A 178 -9.86 1.16 3.67
N LEU A 179 -9.04 2.08 4.17
CA LEU A 179 -7.84 2.54 3.45
C LEU A 179 -6.77 1.44 3.43
N ARG A 180 -6.46 0.83 4.58
CA ARG A 180 -5.49 -0.28 4.64
C ARG A 180 -5.96 -1.49 3.84
N ASN A 181 -7.27 -1.77 3.87
CA ASN A 181 -7.82 -2.82 3.02
C ASN A 181 -7.58 -2.53 1.54
N THR A 182 -7.86 -1.31 1.09
CA THR A 182 -7.63 -0.88 -0.29
C THR A 182 -6.15 -0.99 -0.66
N PHE A 183 -5.24 -0.47 0.17
CA PHE A 183 -3.81 -0.59 -0.06
C PHE A 183 -3.35 -2.04 -0.22
N SER A 184 -3.83 -2.95 0.62
CA SER A 184 -3.43 -4.36 0.56
C SER A 184 -3.79 -5.04 -0.76
N LEU A 185 -4.93 -4.68 -1.35
CA LEU A 185 -5.37 -5.18 -2.65
C LEU A 185 -4.45 -4.70 -3.78
N PHE A 186 -4.12 -3.40 -3.80
CA PHE A 186 -3.21 -2.83 -4.78
C PHE A 186 -1.78 -3.37 -4.62
N ILE A 187 -1.27 -3.46 -3.39
CA ILE A 187 0.06 -4.03 -3.13
C ILE A 187 0.14 -5.47 -3.62
N ALA A 188 -0.87 -6.30 -3.32
CA ALA A 188 -0.92 -7.67 -3.83
C ALA A 188 -0.93 -7.71 -5.37
N ASP A 189 -1.64 -6.78 -5.99
CA ASP A 189 -1.69 -6.67 -7.43
C ASP A 189 -0.34 -6.30 -8.05
N TYR A 190 0.36 -5.32 -7.51
CA TYR A 190 1.69 -4.95 -7.95
C TYR A 190 2.71 -6.09 -7.77
N ILE A 191 2.67 -6.80 -6.65
CA ILE A 191 3.57 -7.93 -6.39
C ILE A 191 3.32 -9.07 -7.40
N ARG A 192 2.06 -9.33 -7.76
CA ARG A 192 1.72 -10.31 -8.82
C ARG A 192 2.26 -9.94 -10.19
N GLN A 193 2.38 -8.64 -10.50
CA GLN A 193 2.99 -8.19 -11.75
C GLN A 193 4.51 -8.47 -11.82
N LEU A 194 5.13 -8.79 -10.69
CA LEU A 194 6.52 -9.30 -10.63
C LEU A 194 6.59 -10.83 -10.61
N GLY A 195 5.49 -11.54 -10.85
CA GLY A 195 5.46 -13.00 -10.94
C GLY A 195 5.37 -13.72 -9.59
N PHE A 196 5.13 -13.02 -8.49
CA PHE A 196 4.95 -13.66 -7.19
C PHE A 196 3.48 -13.95 -6.91
N ASP A 197 3.19 -15.15 -6.41
CA ASP A 197 1.83 -15.53 -6.02
C ASP A 197 1.53 -14.98 -4.62
N VAL A 198 0.67 -13.97 -4.56
CA VAL A 198 0.32 -13.29 -3.31
C VAL A 198 -1.15 -12.90 -3.30
N THR A 199 -1.78 -13.04 -2.14
CA THR A 199 -3.18 -12.69 -1.92
C THR A 199 -3.33 -11.74 -0.74
N ALA A 200 -4.10 -10.66 -0.92
CA ALA A 200 -4.52 -9.82 0.19
C ALA A 200 -5.60 -10.54 1.00
N ARG A 201 -5.39 -10.62 2.32
CA ARG A 201 -6.29 -11.30 3.26
C ARG A 201 -6.78 -10.34 4.33
N PRO A 202 -7.91 -9.66 4.09
CA PRO A 202 -8.56 -8.87 5.12
C PRO A 202 -8.92 -9.74 6.33
N THR A 203 -8.58 -9.27 7.53
CA THR A 203 -8.78 -10.03 8.77
C THR A 203 -9.03 -9.12 9.97
N GLY A 204 -9.37 -9.68 11.12
CA GLY A 204 -9.47 -8.93 12.37
C GLY A 204 -8.10 -8.39 12.80
N PHE A 205 -8.07 -7.19 13.36
CA PHE A 205 -6.81 -6.55 13.76
C PHE A 205 -6.02 -7.37 14.78
N SER A 206 -6.71 -8.08 15.69
CA SER A 206 -6.06 -9.00 16.64
C SER A 206 -5.21 -10.08 15.98
N VAL A 207 -5.67 -10.61 14.85
CA VAL A 207 -4.91 -11.64 14.08
C VAL A 207 -3.65 -11.07 13.43
N ILE A 208 -3.57 -9.75 13.26
CA ILE A 208 -2.40 -9.09 12.65
C ILE A 208 -1.31 -8.84 13.70
N VAL A 209 -1.69 -8.62 14.95
CA VAL A 209 -0.79 -8.22 16.04
C VAL A 209 -0.36 -9.39 16.94
N ASP A 210 -1.05 -10.54 16.88
CA ASP A 210 -0.69 -11.78 17.57
C ASP A 210 0.37 -12.58 16.77
#